data_3199568e8b22645d93030270a280a073
#
_entry.id   3199568e8b22645d93030270a280a073
#
_cell.length_a   1.000
_cell.length_b   1.000
_cell.length_c   1.000
_cell.angle_alpha   90.00
_cell.angle_beta   90.00
_cell.angle_gamma   90.00
#
_symmetry.space_group_name_H-M   'P 1'
#
loop_
_entity.id
_entity.type
_entity.pdbx_description
1 polymer ?
#
loop_
_entity_poly.entity_id
_entity_poly.type
_entity_poly.pdbx_seq_one_letter_code
_entity_poly.pdbx_strand_id
1 'polypeptide(L)'
;LIMVNYRQPVNSLGQAANIGQGNLLERVSILETRKRILVADASEEFRRVFTGALEEESGLELAAETGDGQETVRLAKELSPDIVVMDFVLARMDGLEVLSELAALPSRPRVLVLSSFARGNMAELAAAHGADYYMMKPCKLSAVMERIRQLAGQPQSGGEEPGRLSGESQNLESTVT
;
A
#
# COMPACT_ATOMS: atom_id res chain seq x y z
N LEU A 1 2.88 -31.50 8.86
CA LEU A 1 4.22 -30.88 8.90
C LEU A 1 4.40 -30.08 7.60
N ILE A 2 4.11 -28.79 7.64
CA ILE A 2 4.24 -27.90 6.47
C ILE A 2 5.71 -27.49 6.43
N MET A 3 6.45 -27.97 5.42
CA MET A 3 7.80 -27.47 5.12
C MET A 3 7.67 -26.10 4.45
N VAL A 4 7.92 -25.04 5.20
CA VAL A 4 8.11 -23.71 4.65
C VAL A 4 9.50 -23.66 4.02
N ASN A 5 9.57 -23.52 2.70
CA ASN A 5 10.81 -23.37 1.97
C ASN A 5 11.40 -21.97 2.26
N TYR A 6 12.29 -21.89 3.23
CA TYR A 6 12.96 -20.66 3.64
C TYR A 6 14.09 -20.33 2.65
N ARG A 7 13.84 -19.36 1.77
CA ARG A 7 14.88 -18.81 0.89
C ARG A 7 15.80 -17.90 1.71
N GLN A 8 17.06 -18.26 1.88
CA GLN A 8 18.07 -17.45 2.56
C GLN A 8 18.27 -16.13 1.82
N PRO A 9 18.34 -14.99 2.52
CA PRO A 9 18.68 -13.72 1.88
C PRO A 9 20.13 -13.77 1.39
N VAL A 10 20.35 -13.38 0.13
CA VAL A 10 21.67 -13.31 -0.51
C VAL A 10 22.03 -11.85 -0.78
N ASN A 11 23.32 -11.51 -0.65
CA ASN A 11 23.84 -10.20 -1.05
C ASN A 11 23.93 -10.08 -2.59
N SER A 12 24.28 -8.91 -3.10
CA SER A 12 24.45 -8.61 -4.53
C SER A 12 25.47 -9.51 -5.27
N LEU A 13 26.23 -10.34 -4.57
CA LEU A 13 27.19 -11.30 -5.09
C LEU A 13 26.70 -12.76 -5.00
N GLY A 14 25.42 -12.99 -4.64
CA GLY A 14 24.86 -14.33 -4.51
C GLY A 14 25.39 -15.14 -3.31
N GLN A 15 26.12 -14.52 -2.41
CA GLN A 15 26.62 -15.16 -1.17
C GLN A 15 25.60 -14.97 -0.05
N ALA A 16 25.44 -16.00 0.80
CA ALA A 16 24.63 -15.90 1.99
C ALA A 16 25.13 -14.70 2.83
N ALA A 17 24.27 -13.72 3.09
CA ALA A 17 24.61 -12.57 3.89
C ALA A 17 25.09 -13.08 5.26
N ASN A 18 26.33 -12.77 5.64
CA ASN A 18 26.82 -13.01 6.98
C ASN A 18 26.11 -12.03 7.93
N ILE A 19 24.91 -12.38 8.31
CA ILE A 19 24.13 -11.65 9.31
C ILE A 19 24.80 -12.03 10.64
N GLY A 20 25.62 -11.12 11.16
CA GLY A 20 26.31 -11.29 12.42
C GLY A 20 25.39 -11.87 13.49
N GLN A 21 25.94 -12.56 14.49
CA GLN A 21 25.27 -13.28 15.57
C GLN A 21 24.31 -12.40 16.42
N GLY A 22 23.35 -11.74 15.75
CA GLY A 22 22.20 -11.12 16.39
C GLY A 22 21.32 -12.21 17.00
N ASN A 23 20.90 -12.01 18.24
CA ASN A 23 20.06 -12.92 18.99
C ASN A 23 18.84 -13.34 18.14
N LEU A 24 18.49 -14.62 18.15
CA LEU A 24 17.33 -15.18 17.43
C LEU A 24 16.04 -14.35 17.69
N LEU A 25 15.90 -13.80 18.89
CA LEU A 25 14.80 -12.92 19.28
C LEU A 25 14.79 -11.57 18.52
N GLU A 26 15.94 -10.98 18.22
CA GLU A 26 16.02 -9.77 17.38
C GLU A 26 15.64 -10.08 15.92
N ARG A 27 16.05 -11.24 15.41
CA ARG A 27 15.69 -11.68 14.05
C ARG A 27 14.21 -11.97 13.91
N VAL A 28 13.58 -12.58 14.92
CA VAL A 28 12.13 -12.79 14.98
C VAL A 28 11.40 -11.45 15.11
N SER A 29 11.87 -10.53 15.94
CA SER A 29 11.30 -9.18 16.10
C SER A 29 11.35 -8.35 14.81
N ILE A 30 12.42 -8.46 14.02
CA ILE A 30 12.54 -7.77 12.72
C ILE A 30 11.56 -8.36 11.68
N LEU A 31 11.32 -9.67 11.70
CA LEU A 31 10.37 -10.33 10.82
C LEU A 31 8.91 -10.04 11.20
N GLU A 32 8.63 -9.82 12.49
CA GLU A 32 7.28 -9.48 12.97
C GLU A 32 6.89 -8.01 12.75
N THR A 33 7.83 -7.16 12.35
CA THR A 33 7.60 -5.70 12.21
C THR A 33 7.38 -5.24 10.78
N ARG A 34 7.52 -6.12 9.77
CA ARG A 34 7.30 -5.74 8.38
C ARG A 34 5.82 -5.47 8.11
N LYS A 35 5.55 -4.31 7.50
CA LYS A 35 4.20 -3.96 7.08
C LYS A 35 3.83 -4.69 5.79
N ARG A 36 2.72 -5.39 5.81
CA ARG A 36 2.23 -6.22 4.71
C ARG A 36 1.40 -5.39 3.75
N ILE A 37 1.82 -5.37 2.50
CA ILE A 37 1.25 -4.53 1.44
C ILE A 37 0.50 -5.41 0.45
N LEU A 38 -0.76 -5.11 0.19
CA LEU A 38 -1.53 -5.64 -0.93
C LEU A 38 -1.56 -4.60 -2.06
N VAL A 39 -1.18 -5.00 -3.27
CA VAL A 39 -1.15 -4.13 -4.45
C VAL A 39 -2.26 -4.51 -5.41
N ALA A 40 -3.13 -3.55 -5.76
CA ALA A 40 -4.25 -3.73 -6.66
C ALA A 40 -4.20 -2.71 -7.81
N ASP A 41 -3.78 -3.11 -8.99
CA ASP A 41 -3.72 -2.24 -10.18
C ASP A 41 -3.96 -3.09 -11.44
N ALA A 42 -4.79 -2.61 -12.37
CA ALA A 42 -5.08 -3.34 -13.60
C ALA A 42 -3.84 -3.49 -14.51
N SER A 43 -2.86 -2.58 -14.40
CA SER A 43 -1.62 -2.62 -15.16
C SER A 43 -0.61 -3.60 -14.56
N GLU A 44 -0.36 -4.70 -15.24
CA GLU A 44 0.68 -5.67 -14.85
C GLU A 44 2.07 -5.03 -14.82
N GLU A 45 2.35 -4.13 -15.77
CA GLU A 45 3.61 -3.41 -15.81
C GLU A 45 3.81 -2.53 -14.55
N PHE A 46 2.76 -1.80 -14.14
CA PHE A 46 2.80 -1.02 -12.90
C PHE A 46 3.05 -1.92 -11.70
N ARG A 47 2.29 -3.02 -11.57
CA ARG A 47 2.48 -3.96 -10.46
C ARG A 47 3.89 -4.48 -10.38
N ARG A 48 4.47 -4.94 -11.51
CA ARG A 48 5.85 -5.45 -11.57
C ARG A 48 6.88 -4.42 -11.13
N VAL A 49 6.79 -3.17 -11.61
CA VAL A 49 7.71 -2.09 -11.22
C VAL A 49 7.56 -1.75 -9.74
N PHE A 50 6.33 -1.68 -9.28
CA PHE A 50 6.00 -1.30 -7.92
C PHE A 50 6.43 -2.37 -6.90
N THR A 51 6.16 -3.64 -7.19
CA THR A 51 6.56 -4.76 -6.33
C THR A 51 8.08 -4.90 -6.24
N GLY A 52 8.80 -4.66 -7.35
CA GLY A 52 10.26 -4.60 -7.32
C GLY A 52 10.80 -3.52 -6.39
N ALA A 53 10.17 -2.34 -6.35
CA ALA A 53 10.54 -1.29 -5.41
C ALA A 53 10.21 -1.62 -3.95
N LEU A 54 9.12 -2.36 -3.70
CA LEU A 54 8.78 -2.83 -2.35
C LEU A 54 9.80 -3.82 -1.80
N GLU A 55 10.37 -4.69 -2.64
CA GLU A 55 11.38 -5.67 -2.24
C GLU A 55 12.67 -5.02 -1.73
N GLU A 56 12.96 -3.79 -2.16
CA GLU A 56 14.12 -3.01 -1.70
C GLU A 56 13.90 -2.37 -0.32
N GLU A 57 12.65 -2.34 0.18
CA GLU A 57 12.28 -1.71 1.46
C GLU A 57 12.30 -2.72 2.61
N SER A 58 13.25 -2.60 3.53
CA SER A 58 13.45 -3.55 4.63
C SER A 58 12.26 -3.67 5.60
N GLY A 59 11.45 -2.60 5.71
CA GLY A 59 10.29 -2.54 6.61
C GLY A 59 8.94 -2.91 5.98
N LEU A 60 8.93 -3.26 4.68
CA LEU A 60 7.73 -3.60 3.94
C LEU A 60 7.81 -5.02 3.38
N GLU A 61 6.65 -5.63 3.15
CA GLU A 61 6.52 -6.96 2.57
C GLU A 61 5.32 -7.00 1.63
N LEU A 62 5.53 -7.51 0.42
CA LEU A 62 4.42 -7.78 -0.49
C LEU A 62 3.61 -8.98 0.02
N ALA A 63 2.37 -8.74 0.42
CA ALA A 63 1.44 -9.79 0.81
C ALA A 63 0.83 -10.50 -0.42
N ALA A 64 0.38 -9.72 -1.40
CA ALA A 64 -0.12 -10.20 -2.68
C ALA A 64 -0.27 -9.04 -3.67
N GLU A 65 -0.49 -9.39 -4.95
CA GLU A 65 -0.87 -8.43 -5.99
C GLU A 65 -2.04 -8.96 -6.84
N THR A 66 -2.86 -8.06 -7.37
CA THR A 66 -3.96 -8.39 -8.27
C THR A 66 -4.33 -7.22 -9.17
N GLY A 67 -5.01 -7.47 -10.30
CA GLY A 67 -5.62 -6.46 -11.17
C GLY A 67 -7.13 -6.32 -11.00
N ASP A 68 -7.71 -6.94 -9.99
CA ASP A 68 -9.13 -7.20 -9.86
C ASP A 68 -9.71 -6.77 -8.52
N GLY A 69 -10.82 -6.02 -8.54
CA GLY A 69 -11.42 -5.47 -7.33
C GLY A 69 -12.03 -6.53 -6.41
N GLN A 70 -12.72 -7.53 -6.95
CA GLN A 70 -13.28 -8.61 -6.13
C GLN A 70 -12.17 -9.44 -5.47
N GLU A 71 -11.11 -9.72 -6.23
CA GLU A 71 -9.95 -10.42 -5.72
C GLU A 71 -9.21 -9.60 -4.66
N THR A 72 -9.15 -8.26 -4.81
CA THR A 72 -8.58 -7.36 -3.81
C THR A 72 -9.28 -7.54 -2.46
N VAL A 73 -10.61 -7.51 -2.45
CA VAL A 73 -11.41 -7.70 -1.23
C VAL A 73 -11.20 -9.09 -0.63
N ARG A 74 -11.18 -10.14 -1.47
CA ARG A 74 -10.93 -11.52 -1.03
C ARG A 74 -9.56 -11.66 -0.37
N LEU A 75 -8.51 -11.16 -1.04
CA LEU A 75 -7.13 -11.21 -0.53
C LEU A 75 -6.97 -10.40 0.76
N ALA A 76 -7.62 -9.23 0.86
CA ALA A 76 -7.60 -8.43 2.08
C ALA A 76 -8.23 -9.18 3.27
N LYS A 77 -9.35 -9.88 3.06
CA LYS A 77 -9.99 -10.73 4.09
C LYS A 77 -9.09 -11.88 4.54
N GLU A 78 -8.43 -12.55 3.60
CA GLU A 78 -7.60 -13.72 3.88
C GLU A 78 -6.25 -13.37 4.50
N LEU A 79 -5.61 -12.33 3.98
CA LEU A 79 -4.24 -12.00 4.32
C LEU A 79 -4.12 -10.94 5.41
N SER A 80 -5.18 -10.18 5.70
CA SER A 80 -5.16 -9.07 6.66
C SER A 80 -3.94 -8.14 6.45
N PRO A 81 -3.77 -7.52 5.26
CA PRO A 81 -2.65 -6.62 5.00
C PRO A 81 -2.74 -5.37 5.87
N ASP A 82 -1.59 -4.76 6.20
CA ASP A 82 -1.55 -3.48 6.91
C ASP A 82 -1.97 -2.32 5.99
N ILE A 83 -1.55 -2.40 4.71
CA ILE A 83 -1.80 -1.36 3.72
C ILE A 83 -2.28 -1.99 2.41
N VAL A 84 -3.27 -1.38 1.79
CA VAL A 84 -3.68 -1.64 0.40
C VAL A 84 -3.30 -0.43 -0.45
N VAL A 85 -2.53 -0.65 -1.51
CA VAL A 85 -2.27 0.33 -2.56
C VAL A 85 -3.10 -0.07 -3.76
N MET A 86 -4.08 0.75 -4.14
CA MET A 86 -5.00 0.37 -5.20
C MET A 86 -5.16 1.45 -6.27
N ASP A 87 -5.27 1.03 -7.54
CA ASP A 87 -5.84 1.88 -8.57
C ASP A 87 -7.35 2.03 -8.32
N PHE A 88 -7.87 3.19 -8.67
CA PHE A 88 -9.31 3.43 -8.62
C PHE A 88 -10.08 2.62 -9.67
N VAL A 89 -9.44 2.28 -10.80
CA VAL A 89 -10.03 1.47 -11.88
C VAL A 89 -9.49 0.06 -11.81
N LEU A 90 -10.31 -0.85 -11.34
CA LEU A 90 -10.03 -2.27 -11.27
C LEU A 90 -11.01 -3.07 -12.12
N ALA A 91 -10.67 -4.32 -12.43
CA ALA A 91 -11.60 -5.22 -13.09
C ALA A 91 -12.69 -5.68 -12.10
N ARG A 92 -13.86 -6.00 -12.61
CA ARG A 92 -15.00 -6.69 -11.96
C ARG A 92 -15.68 -5.97 -10.78
N MET A 93 -15.09 -4.93 -10.19
CA MET A 93 -15.67 -4.21 -9.05
C MET A 93 -15.25 -2.74 -9.07
N ASP A 94 -16.18 -1.84 -8.81
CA ASP A 94 -15.94 -0.39 -8.75
C ASP A 94 -15.02 -0.03 -7.57
N GLY A 95 -14.14 0.96 -7.76
CA GLY A 95 -13.16 1.35 -6.73
C GLY A 95 -13.80 1.85 -5.43
N LEU A 96 -14.96 2.54 -5.50
CA LEU A 96 -15.68 2.98 -4.30
C LEU A 96 -16.28 1.79 -3.55
N GLU A 97 -16.76 0.78 -4.28
CA GLU A 97 -17.27 -0.45 -3.70
C GLU A 97 -16.15 -1.23 -3.01
N VAL A 98 -14.98 -1.36 -3.66
CA VAL A 98 -13.77 -1.95 -3.04
C VAL A 98 -13.41 -1.22 -1.74
N LEU A 99 -13.36 0.12 -1.76
CA LEU A 99 -13.06 0.92 -0.58
C LEU A 99 -14.03 0.66 0.57
N SER A 100 -15.35 0.62 0.27
CA SER A 100 -16.39 0.36 1.27
C SER A 100 -16.26 -1.04 1.88
N GLU A 101 -15.96 -2.05 1.07
CA GLU A 101 -15.73 -3.42 1.56
C GLU A 101 -14.47 -3.50 2.43
N LEU A 102 -13.38 -2.83 2.04
CA LEU A 102 -12.15 -2.79 2.83
C LEU A 102 -12.36 -2.05 4.16
N ALA A 103 -13.13 -0.95 4.16
CA ALA A 103 -13.45 -0.17 5.36
C ALA A 103 -14.29 -0.97 6.37
N ALA A 104 -15.10 -1.92 5.90
CA ALA A 104 -15.95 -2.76 6.74
C ALA A 104 -15.22 -3.98 7.35
N LEU A 105 -13.95 -4.21 7.00
CA LEU A 105 -13.20 -5.35 7.53
C LEU A 105 -12.89 -5.18 9.03
N PRO A 106 -12.95 -6.26 9.83
CA PRO A 106 -12.55 -6.21 11.25
C PRO A 106 -11.11 -5.73 11.45
N SER A 107 -10.20 -6.15 10.57
CA SER A 107 -8.81 -5.66 10.48
C SER A 107 -8.71 -4.73 9.29
N ARG A 108 -9.29 -3.53 9.40
CA ARG A 108 -9.30 -2.54 8.33
C ARG A 108 -7.86 -2.14 7.95
N PRO A 109 -7.41 -2.36 6.69
CA PRO A 109 -6.13 -1.87 6.24
C PRO A 109 -6.13 -0.35 6.06
N ARG A 110 -4.95 0.27 6.03
CA ARG A 110 -4.80 1.61 5.48
C ARG A 110 -4.90 1.54 3.97
N VAL A 111 -5.60 2.48 3.34
CA VAL A 111 -5.81 2.44 1.89
C VAL A 111 -5.23 3.69 1.22
N LEU A 112 -4.24 3.47 0.34
CA LEU A 112 -3.70 4.46 -0.58
C LEU A 112 -4.31 4.26 -1.97
N VAL A 113 -5.11 5.21 -2.43
CA VAL A 113 -5.68 5.19 -3.78
C VAL A 113 -4.76 5.92 -4.76
N LEU A 114 -4.46 5.29 -5.88
CA LEU A 114 -3.79 5.88 -7.04
C LEU A 114 -4.83 6.01 -8.17
N SER A 115 -4.98 7.20 -8.76
CA SER A 115 -6.04 7.40 -9.76
C SER A 115 -5.63 8.34 -10.88
N SER A 116 -6.04 8.01 -12.09
CA SER A 116 -5.95 8.91 -13.24
C SER A 116 -7.13 9.90 -13.35
N PHE A 117 -8.11 9.81 -12.44
CA PHE A 117 -9.26 10.71 -12.44
C PHE A 117 -8.96 12.01 -11.72
N ALA A 118 -8.89 13.10 -12.51
CA ALA A 118 -8.67 14.47 -12.02
C ALA A 118 -9.99 15.24 -11.78
N ARG A 119 -11.16 14.60 -11.93
CA ARG A 119 -12.43 15.31 -11.98
C ARG A 119 -13.10 15.40 -10.61
N GLY A 120 -13.52 16.64 -10.27
CA GLY A 120 -14.44 16.91 -9.17
C GLY A 120 -13.87 16.56 -7.79
N ASN A 121 -14.73 16.04 -6.95
CA ASN A 121 -14.46 15.72 -5.54
C ASN A 121 -14.07 14.23 -5.32
N MET A 122 -13.37 13.62 -6.29
CA MET A 122 -13.03 12.19 -6.21
C MET A 122 -12.20 11.84 -4.96
N ALA A 123 -11.29 12.72 -4.54
CA ALA A 123 -10.52 12.50 -3.33
C ALA A 123 -11.41 12.51 -2.07
N GLU A 124 -12.37 13.45 -2.01
CA GLU A 124 -13.36 13.53 -0.91
C GLU A 124 -14.27 12.30 -0.92
N LEU A 125 -14.70 11.87 -2.11
CA LEU A 125 -15.55 10.71 -2.27
C LEU A 125 -14.82 9.42 -1.86
N ALA A 126 -13.57 9.25 -2.30
CA ALA A 126 -12.73 8.13 -1.90
C ALA A 126 -12.52 8.11 -0.37
N ALA A 127 -12.26 9.28 0.24
CA ALA A 127 -12.13 9.39 1.69
C ALA A 127 -13.43 9.03 2.43
N ALA A 128 -14.58 9.46 1.93
CA ALA A 128 -15.89 9.10 2.49
C ALA A 128 -16.16 7.57 2.43
N HIS A 129 -15.56 6.88 1.47
CA HIS A 129 -15.64 5.42 1.33
C HIS A 129 -14.48 4.67 1.99
N GLY A 130 -13.59 5.36 2.72
CA GLY A 130 -12.57 4.71 3.54
C GLY A 130 -11.15 4.75 2.97
N ALA A 131 -10.85 5.59 1.98
CA ALA A 131 -9.46 5.85 1.60
C ALA A 131 -8.76 6.70 2.67
N ASP A 132 -7.56 6.29 3.08
CA ASP A 132 -6.72 7.08 3.99
C ASP A 132 -5.91 8.13 3.23
N TYR A 133 -5.60 7.86 1.97
CA TYR A 133 -4.91 8.79 1.09
C TYR A 133 -5.27 8.60 -0.38
N TYR A 134 -5.24 9.70 -1.15
CA TYR A 134 -5.54 9.71 -2.57
C TYR A 134 -4.42 10.44 -3.32
N MET A 135 -3.83 9.81 -4.32
CA MET A 135 -2.79 10.38 -5.18
C MET A 135 -3.21 10.32 -6.65
N MET A 136 -2.96 11.41 -7.37
CA MET A 136 -3.22 11.46 -8.79
C MET A 136 -2.06 10.88 -9.61
N LYS A 137 -2.38 10.05 -10.60
CA LYS A 137 -1.46 9.64 -11.66
C LYS A 137 -1.40 10.74 -12.75
N PRO A 138 -0.23 11.02 -13.38
CA PRO A 138 1.05 10.36 -13.11
C PRO A 138 1.71 10.84 -11.82
N CYS A 139 2.20 9.93 -11.01
CA CYS A 139 2.95 10.22 -9.80
C CYS A 139 4.31 9.49 -9.84
N LYS A 140 5.32 10.10 -9.19
CA LYS A 140 6.63 9.47 -9.07
C LYS A 140 6.54 8.27 -8.11
N LEU A 141 7.17 7.16 -8.46
CA LEU A 141 7.23 5.97 -7.60
C LEU A 141 7.78 6.32 -6.20
N SER A 142 8.82 7.18 -6.13
CA SER A 142 9.38 7.66 -4.87
C SER A 142 8.36 8.37 -3.97
N ALA A 143 7.42 9.14 -4.55
CA ALA A 143 6.36 9.79 -3.79
C ALA A 143 5.33 8.78 -3.25
N VAL A 144 5.01 7.75 -4.03
CA VAL A 144 4.15 6.65 -3.57
C VAL A 144 4.80 5.90 -2.42
N MET A 145 6.09 5.54 -2.56
CA MET A 145 6.85 4.84 -1.50
C MET A 145 6.96 5.67 -0.22
N GLU A 146 7.19 6.99 -0.35
CA GLU A 146 7.19 7.89 0.81
C GLU A 146 5.85 7.89 1.54
N ARG A 147 4.73 7.91 0.80
CA ARG A 147 3.40 7.86 1.39
C ARG A 147 3.14 6.54 2.10
N ILE A 148 3.59 5.43 1.54
CA ILE A 148 3.48 4.12 2.18
C ILE A 148 4.27 4.09 3.49
N ARG A 149 5.50 4.62 3.53
CA ARG A 149 6.29 4.70 4.76
C ARG A 149 5.58 5.53 5.84
N GLN A 150 4.93 6.62 5.46
CA GLN A 150 4.13 7.43 6.39
C GLN A 150 2.93 6.65 6.93
N LEU A 151 2.18 5.96 6.07
CA LEU A 151 1.06 5.12 6.49
C LEU A 151 1.52 3.94 7.37
N ALA A 152 2.67 3.35 7.07
CA ALA A 152 3.26 2.26 7.85
C ALA A 152 3.66 2.68 9.27
N GLY A 153 4.10 3.93 9.45
CA GLY A 153 4.49 4.49 10.74
C GLY A 153 3.33 4.97 11.63
N GLN A 154 2.10 5.04 11.10
CA GLN A 154 0.94 5.48 11.87
C GLN A 154 0.26 4.29 12.58
N PRO A 155 -0.12 4.42 13.86
CA PRO A 155 -0.93 3.41 14.53
C PRO A 155 -2.26 3.23 13.77
N GLN A 156 -2.75 2.01 13.68
CA GLN A 156 -4.08 1.74 13.13
C GLN A 156 -5.12 2.38 14.06
N SER A 157 -5.87 3.36 13.53
CA SER A 157 -6.93 3.98 14.29
C SER A 157 -8.11 3.01 14.38
N GLY A 158 -8.29 2.39 15.53
CA GLY A 158 -9.56 1.77 15.88
C GLY A 158 -10.61 2.87 15.98
N GLY A 159 -11.47 3.03 14.98
CA GLY A 159 -12.77 3.69 15.06
C GLY A 159 -12.82 5.16 15.44
N GLU A 160 -11.88 6.01 15.02
CA GLU A 160 -12.02 7.45 15.12
C GLU A 160 -12.12 8.11 13.74
N GLU A 161 -12.92 9.17 13.65
CA GLU A 161 -13.37 9.88 12.45
C GLU A 161 -12.30 10.18 11.41
N PRO A 162 -12.65 10.22 10.10
CA PRO A 162 -11.68 10.46 9.01
C PRO A 162 -11.09 11.87 9.15
N GLY A 163 -9.83 11.92 9.60
CA GLY A 163 -9.06 13.14 9.74
C GLY A 163 -8.81 13.80 8.38
N ARG A 164 -9.39 14.97 8.23
CA ARG A 164 -9.17 16.08 7.33
C ARG A 164 -8.00 15.91 6.35
N LEU A 165 -8.33 15.67 5.10
CA LEU A 165 -7.40 15.79 3.96
C LEU A 165 -6.92 17.24 3.88
N SER A 166 -5.66 17.48 4.23
CA SER A 166 -5.00 18.77 3.98
C SER A 166 -4.70 18.86 2.47
N GLY A 167 -5.61 19.51 1.74
CA GLY A 167 -5.36 19.88 0.35
C GLY A 167 -4.35 21.04 0.34
N GLU A 168 -3.09 20.75 0.06
CA GLU A 168 -2.16 21.78 -0.37
C GLU A 168 -2.49 22.17 -1.82
N SER A 169 -3.38 23.16 -1.94
CA SER A 169 -3.52 23.96 -3.17
C SER A 169 -2.25 24.79 -3.31
N GLN A 170 -1.33 24.40 -4.19
CA GLN A 170 -0.27 25.30 -4.63
C GLN A 170 -0.91 26.37 -5.52
N ASN A 171 -1.11 27.54 -4.95
CA ASN A 171 -1.41 28.78 -5.66
C ASN A 171 -0.27 29.08 -6.66
N LEU A 172 -0.57 28.93 -7.94
CA LEU A 172 0.16 29.59 -9.01
C LEU A 172 -0.36 31.02 -9.10
N GLU A 173 0.26 31.92 -8.36
CA GLU A 173 0.10 33.36 -8.66
C GLU A 173 0.83 33.69 -9.95
N SER A 174 0.04 33.94 -10.96
CA SER A 174 0.47 34.57 -12.21
C SER A 174 0.84 36.03 -11.92
N THR A 175 2.12 36.33 -12.01
CA THR A 175 2.57 37.76 -12.15
C THR A 175 2.56 38.13 -13.62
N VAL A 176 1.55 38.89 -14.03
CA VAL A 176 1.54 39.64 -15.26
C VAL A 176 2.09 41.03 -14.95
N THR A 177 3.17 41.38 -15.60
CA THR A 177 3.50 42.81 -15.95
C THR A 177 4.29 42.76 -17.23
#